data_0e829bb65f7040720eaffaea28ab389f
#
_entry.id   0e829bb65f7040720eaffaea28ab389f
#
_cell.length_a   1.000
_cell.length_b   1.000
_cell.length_c   1.000
_cell.angle_alpha   90.00
_cell.angle_beta   90.00
_cell.angle_gamma   90.00
#
_symmetry.space_group_name_H-M   'P 1'
#
loop_
_entity.id
_entity.type
_entity.pdbx_description
1 polymer ?
#
loop_
_entity_poly.entity_id
_entity_poly.type
_entity_poly.pdbx_seq_one_letter_code
_entity_poly.pdbx_strand_id
1 'polypeptide(L)'
;IRSLRERMESSSGTEGLETWKAKLESYKNDFEGAMNEDFNTAEALAVLFNLSKEVNSLLNKEDVVSKGVLTEIDSFYRAYGGNVLGIITENTGQYDPEGADTYKIEDDLIKALIETRNELRASKQWELADKVRDRLSELGIIIEDKKEKVAWRKK
;
A
#
# COMPACT_ATOMS: atom_id res chain seq x y z
N ILE A 1 -7.37 1.60 2.71
CA ILE A 1 -7.33 0.14 2.92
C ILE A 1 -6.08 -0.26 3.71
N ARG A 2 -4.87 0.22 3.37
CA ARG A 2 -3.64 -0.10 4.10
C ARG A 2 -3.75 0.23 5.60
N SER A 3 -4.11 1.46 5.94
CA SER A 3 -4.28 1.90 7.33
C SER A 3 -5.35 1.09 8.10
N LEU A 4 -6.39 0.63 7.39
CA LEU A 4 -7.43 -0.24 7.94
C LEU A 4 -6.83 -1.60 8.31
N ARG A 5 -6.05 -2.21 7.43
CA ARG A 5 -5.44 -3.53 7.69
C ARG A 5 -4.38 -3.48 8.78
N GLU A 6 -3.56 -2.43 8.82
CA GLU A 6 -2.59 -2.21 9.90
C GLU A 6 -3.28 -2.14 11.27
N ARG A 7 -4.44 -1.46 11.35
CA ARG A 7 -5.23 -1.40 12.60
C ARG A 7 -5.91 -2.72 12.97
N MET A 8 -6.31 -3.54 11.99
CA MET A 8 -6.91 -4.86 12.26
C MET A 8 -6.00 -5.77 13.08
N GLU A 9 -4.68 -5.69 12.90
CA GLU A 9 -3.71 -6.51 13.63
C GLU A 9 -3.66 -6.17 15.13
N SER A 10 -3.92 -4.91 15.49
CA SER A 10 -3.90 -4.41 16.87
C SER A 10 -5.26 -4.32 17.52
N SER A 11 -6.35 -4.59 16.79
CA SER A 11 -7.73 -4.43 17.26
C SER A 11 -8.35 -5.75 17.71
N SER A 12 -9.33 -5.64 18.63
CA SER A 12 -10.13 -6.76 19.12
C SER A 12 -11.59 -6.34 19.32
N GLY A 13 -12.49 -7.33 19.55
CA GLY A 13 -13.89 -7.06 19.85
C GLY A 13 -14.79 -6.89 18.61
N THR A 14 -16.07 -6.63 18.90
CA THR A 14 -17.15 -6.50 17.91
C THR A 14 -18.06 -5.29 18.17
N GLU A 15 -17.61 -4.35 18.99
CA GLU A 15 -18.38 -3.14 19.30
C GLU A 15 -18.67 -2.33 18.03
N GLY A 16 -19.91 -1.84 17.88
CA GLY A 16 -20.36 -1.10 16.70
C GLY A 16 -20.60 -1.94 15.45
N LEU A 17 -20.40 -3.26 15.49
CA LEU A 17 -20.49 -4.16 14.33
C LEU A 17 -21.87 -4.10 13.66
N GLU A 18 -22.97 -4.16 14.40
CA GLU A 18 -24.31 -4.15 13.81
C GLU A 18 -24.64 -2.82 13.13
N THR A 19 -24.18 -1.72 13.69
CA THR A 19 -24.32 -0.39 13.07
C THR A 19 -23.58 -0.33 11.73
N TRP A 20 -22.36 -0.85 11.70
CA TRP A 20 -21.55 -0.87 10.47
C TRP A 20 -22.07 -1.86 9.45
N LYS A 21 -22.61 -3.00 9.83
CA LYS A 21 -23.28 -3.93 8.91
C LYS A 21 -24.47 -3.27 8.22
N ALA A 22 -25.31 -2.56 8.98
CA ALA A 22 -26.43 -1.83 8.39
C ALA A 22 -25.99 -0.75 7.37
N LYS A 23 -24.91 -0.02 7.70
CA LYS A 23 -24.30 0.94 6.75
C LYS A 23 -23.75 0.25 5.50
N LEU A 24 -22.99 -0.82 5.66
CA LEU A 24 -22.41 -1.56 4.55
C LEU A 24 -23.50 -2.18 3.64
N GLU A 25 -24.63 -2.60 4.21
CA GLU A 25 -25.76 -3.06 3.42
C GLU A 25 -26.38 -1.90 2.58
N SER A 26 -26.42 -0.67 3.09
CA SER A 26 -26.81 0.50 2.29
C SER A 26 -25.84 0.76 1.14
N TYR A 27 -24.52 0.77 1.42
CA TYR A 27 -23.49 0.94 0.39
C TYR A 27 -23.54 -0.17 -0.67
N LYS A 28 -23.86 -1.40 -0.26
CA LYS A 28 -24.05 -2.53 -1.17
C LYS A 28 -25.21 -2.27 -2.12
N ASN A 29 -26.37 -1.87 -1.59
CA ASN A 29 -27.54 -1.57 -2.41
C ASN A 29 -27.28 -0.45 -3.41
N ASP A 30 -26.57 0.62 -3.00
CA ASP A 30 -26.19 1.71 -3.87
C ASP A 30 -25.22 1.24 -4.97
N PHE A 31 -24.22 0.41 -4.61
CA PHE A 31 -23.27 -0.15 -5.56
C PHE A 31 -23.95 -1.09 -6.58
N GLU A 32 -24.77 -2.02 -6.09
CA GLU A 32 -25.53 -2.95 -6.95
C GLU A 32 -26.53 -2.21 -7.81
N GLY A 33 -27.16 -1.15 -7.29
CA GLY A 33 -28.02 -0.25 -8.07
C GLY A 33 -27.28 0.37 -9.24
N ALA A 34 -26.12 0.97 -9.00
CA ALA A 34 -25.28 1.55 -10.05
C ALA A 34 -24.83 0.51 -11.10
N MET A 35 -24.45 -0.69 -10.66
CA MET A 35 -24.04 -1.76 -11.58
C MET A 35 -25.21 -2.34 -12.38
N ASN A 36 -26.43 -2.37 -11.82
CA ASN A 36 -27.62 -2.83 -12.50
C ASN A 36 -28.16 -1.77 -13.51
N GLU A 37 -27.77 -0.53 -13.32
CA GLU A 37 -28.11 0.56 -14.25
C GLU A 37 -27.03 0.69 -15.33
N ASP A 38 -27.09 -0.20 -16.32
CA ASP A 38 -26.19 -0.23 -17.49
C ASP A 38 -24.70 -0.29 -17.19
N PHE A 39 -24.33 -1.02 -16.09
CA PHE A 39 -22.93 -1.14 -15.61
C PHE A 39 -22.29 0.23 -15.36
N ASN A 40 -22.97 1.12 -14.65
CA ASN A 40 -22.45 2.45 -14.31
C ASN A 40 -21.28 2.35 -13.30
N THR A 41 -20.11 1.94 -13.82
CA THR A 41 -18.89 1.76 -13.02
C THR A 41 -18.40 3.07 -12.39
N ALA A 42 -18.69 4.22 -13.00
CA ALA A 42 -18.33 5.52 -12.45
C ALA A 42 -19.09 5.81 -11.14
N GLU A 43 -20.40 5.52 -11.12
CA GLU A 43 -21.23 5.67 -9.92
C GLU A 43 -20.89 4.61 -8.88
N ALA A 44 -20.70 3.34 -9.28
CA ALA A 44 -20.23 2.28 -8.41
C ALA A 44 -18.89 2.65 -7.72
N LEU A 45 -17.97 3.26 -8.45
CA LEU A 45 -16.72 3.76 -7.90
C LEU A 45 -16.92 4.92 -6.91
N ALA A 46 -17.86 5.83 -7.19
CA ALA A 46 -18.21 6.92 -6.27
C ALA A 46 -18.75 6.39 -4.93
N VAL A 47 -19.50 5.29 -4.94
CA VAL A 47 -19.96 4.60 -3.72
C VAL A 47 -18.77 4.15 -2.87
N LEU A 48 -17.75 3.52 -3.47
CA LEU A 48 -16.53 3.10 -2.76
C LEU A 48 -15.74 4.29 -2.21
N PHE A 49 -15.66 5.41 -2.92
CA PHE A 49 -15.03 6.63 -2.43
C PHE A 49 -15.77 7.25 -1.24
N ASN A 50 -17.11 7.23 -1.26
CA ASN A 50 -17.91 7.73 -0.15
C ASN A 50 -17.73 6.85 1.10
N LEU A 51 -17.73 5.53 0.94
CA LEU A 51 -17.37 4.62 2.02
C LEU A 51 -15.96 4.91 2.56
N SER A 52 -14.99 5.16 1.66
CA SER A 52 -13.60 5.48 2.07
C SER A 52 -13.52 6.75 2.92
N LYS A 53 -14.32 7.77 2.64
CA LYS A 53 -14.39 8.99 3.47
C LYS A 53 -14.92 8.69 4.88
N GLU A 54 -15.99 7.88 4.97
CA GLU A 54 -16.54 7.49 6.28
C GLU A 54 -15.56 6.64 7.08
N VAL A 55 -14.91 5.66 6.43
CA VAL A 55 -13.89 4.81 7.06
C VAL A 55 -12.70 5.63 7.55
N ASN A 56 -12.20 6.56 6.75
CA ASN A 56 -11.12 7.45 7.18
C ASN A 56 -11.56 8.35 8.34
N SER A 57 -12.80 8.83 8.34
CA SER A 57 -13.35 9.60 9.46
C SER A 57 -13.44 8.76 10.74
N LEU A 58 -13.87 7.50 10.64
CA LEU A 58 -13.87 6.55 11.75
C LEU A 58 -12.47 6.35 12.31
N LEU A 59 -11.51 6.01 11.45
CA LEU A 59 -10.12 5.74 11.83
C LEU A 59 -9.42 6.97 12.44
N ASN A 60 -9.84 8.19 12.09
CA ASN A 60 -9.28 9.42 12.64
C ASN A 60 -9.94 9.87 13.95
N LYS A 61 -11.19 9.48 14.19
CA LYS A 61 -11.95 9.91 15.38
C LYS A 61 -11.82 8.96 16.56
N GLU A 62 -11.61 7.69 16.29
CA GLU A 62 -11.57 6.64 17.30
C GLU A 62 -10.15 6.07 17.42
N ASP A 63 -9.60 6.12 18.62
CA ASP A 63 -8.29 5.51 18.92
C ASP A 63 -8.34 3.99 18.78
N VAL A 64 -9.50 3.38 19.08
CA VAL A 64 -9.72 1.94 19.00
C VAL A 64 -11.00 1.65 18.22
N VAL A 65 -10.87 1.07 17.04
CA VAL A 65 -12.00 0.53 16.27
C VAL A 65 -12.02 -0.99 16.44
N SER A 66 -13.20 -1.57 16.66
CA SER A 66 -13.29 -3.02 16.87
C SER A 66 -12.87 -3.82 15.65
N LYS A 67 -12.21 -4.96 15.88
CA LYS A 67 -11.74 -5.84 14.80
C LYS A 67 -12.89 -6.33 13.91
N GLY A 68 -14.06 -6.59 14.50
CA GLY A 68 -15.24 -7.02 13.74
C GLY A 68 -15.66 -5.99 12.71
N VAL A 69 -15.70 -4.70 13.08
CA VAL A 69 -16.02 -3.61 12.13
C VAL A 69 -14.99 -3.53 11.01
N LEU A 70 -13.70 -3.54 11.34
CA LEU A 70 -12.64 -3.46 10.33
C LEU A 70 -12.66 -4.63 9.36
N THR A 71 -12.97 -5.84 9.86
CA THR A 71 -13.08 -7.06 9.04
C THR A 71 -14.22 -6.96 8.03
N GLU A 72 -15.41 -6.49 8.44
CA GLU A 72 -16.55 -6.32 7.54
C GLU A 72 -16.26 -5.26 6.46
N ILE A 73 -15.62 -4.16 6.84
CA ILE A 73 -15.23 -3.11 5.89
C ILE A 73 -14.19 -3.66 4.88
N ASP A 74 -13.17 -4.39 5.33
CA ASP A 74 -12.18 -5.01 4.42
C ASP A 74 -12.83 -6.03 3.48
N SER A 75 -13.77 -6.84 3.99
CA SER A 75 -14.53 -7.80 3.19
C SER A 75 -15.37 -7.12 2.12
N PHE A 76 -15.99 -5.98 2.44
CA PHE A 76 -16.73 -5.18 1.47
C PHE A 76 -15.83 -4.67 0.34
N TYR A 77 -14.68 -4.10 0.67
CA TYR A 77 -13.73 -3.63 -0.34
C TYR A 77 -13.19 -4.75 -1.21
N ARG A 78 -12.92 -5.92 -0.65
CA ARG A 78 -12.50 -7.10 -1.43
C ARG A 78 -13.59 -7.54 -2.40
N ALA A 79 -14.84 -7.61 -1.93
CA ALA A 79 -15.95 -8.04 -2.75
C ALA A 79 -16.21 -7.07 -3.91
N TYR A 80 -16.42 -5.80 -3.62
CA TYR A 80 -16.87 -4.83 -4.61
C TYR A 80 -15.72 -4.13 -5.34
N GLY A 81 -14.70 -3.71 -4.64
CA GLY A 81 -13.51 -3.10 -5.23
C GLY A 81 -12.53 -4.11 -5.84
N GLY A 82 -12.44 -5.31 -5.25
CA GLY A 82 -11.57 -6.37 -5.74
C GLY A 82 -12.25 -7.24 -6.80
N ASN A 83 -13.22 -8.06 -6.41
CA ASN A 83 -13.78 -9.09 -7.27
C ASN A 83 -14.66 -8.52 -8.39
N VAL A 84 -15.38 -7.41 -8.15
CA VAL A 84 -16.26 -6.82 -9.15
C VAL A 84 -15.53 -5.80 -10.04
N LEU A 85 -14.89 -4.78 -9.45
CA LEU A 85 -14.24 -3.72 -10.22
C LEU A 85 -12.75 -4.03 -10.54
N GLY A 86 -12.12 -4.99 -9.89
CA GLY A 86 -10.72 -5.35 -10.13
C GLY A 86 -9.68 -4.29 -9.74
N ILE A 87 -10.08 -3.24 -9.00
CA ILE A 87 -9.23 -2.11 -8.61
C ILE A 87 -8.51 -2.32 -7.26
N ILE A 88 -8.92 -3.32 -6.48
CA ILE A 88 -8.31 -3.69 -5.22
C ILE A 88 -7.77 -5.10 -5.34
N THR A 89 -6.46 -5.25 -5.35
CA THR A 89 -5.79 -6.55 -5.37
C THR A 89 -5.49 -7.03 -3.95
N GLU A 90 -5.36 -8.33 -3.74
CA GLU A 90 -5.00 -8.90 -2.42
C GLU A 90 -3.65 -8.41 -1.91
N ASN A 91 -2.75 -8.04 -2.83
CA ASN A 91 -1.46 -7.42 -2.54
C ASN A 91 -1.55 -5.90 -2.37
N THR A 92 -2.57 -5.36 -1.69
CA THR A 92 -2.72 -3.92 -1.44
C THR A 92 -1.67 -3.31 -0.47
N GLY A 93 -0.48 -3.83 -0.48
CA GLY A 93 0.75 -3.13 -0.08
C GLY A 93 1.54 -2.71 -1.30
N GLN A 94 1.17 -3.23 -2.46
CA GLN A 94 1.83 -3.00 -3.72
C GLN A 94 0.76 -2.79 -4.79
N TYR A 95 0.44 -1.53 -5.11
CA TYR A 95 -0.02 -1.18 -6.44
C TYR A 95 1.16 -1.55 -7.34
N ASP A 96 1.02 -2.65 -8.07
CA ASP A 96 1.88 -2.98 -9.17
C ASP A 96 1.15 -2.63 -10.48
N PRO A 97 1.36 -1.42 -11.00
CA PRO A 97 1.19 -1.21 -12.42
C PRO A 97 2.44 -1.81 -13.04
N GLU A 98 2.39 -3.05 -13.53
CA GLU A 98 3.48 -3.68 -14.30
C GLU A 98 4.89 -3.43 -13.72
N GLY A 99 5.08 -3.54 -12.40
CA GLY A 99 6.39 -3.25 -11.87
C GLY A 99 6.63 -3.09 -10.38
N ALA A 100 5.70 -3.37 -9.45
CA ALA A 100 6.02 -3.23 -8.01
C ALA A 100 6.98 -4.32 -7.53
N ASP A 101 6.93 -5.52 -8.09
CA ASP A 101 7.99 -6.50 -7.93
C ASP A 101 9.29 -5.99 -8.57
N THR A 102 9.21 -5.24 -9.66
CA THR A 102 10.35 -4.60 -10.30
C THR A 102 10.95 -3.52 -9.41
N TYR A 103 10.14 -2.64 -8.78
CA TYR A 103 10.66 -1.61 -7.86
C TYR A 103 11.27 -2.20 -6.59
N LYS A 104 10.71 -3.30 -6.07
CA LYS A 104 11.30 -4.01 -4.93
C LYS A 104 12.62 -4.67 -5.32
N ILE A 105 12.67 -5.30 -6.49
CA ILE A 105 13.88 -5.87 -7.07
C ILE A 105 14.92 -4.78 -7.33
N GLU A 106 14.52 -3.62 -7.91
CA GLU A 106 15.42 -2.48 -8.09
C GLU A 106 16.00 -1.99 -6.76
N ASP A 107 15.14 -1.78 -5.74
CA ASP A 107 15.57 -1.32 -4.41
C ASP A 107 16.51 -2.32 -3.75
N ASP A 108 16.20 -3.61 -3.81
CA ASP A 108 17.02 -4.68 -3.25
C ASP A 108 18.37 -4.82 -4.00
N LEU A 109 18.37 -4.66 -5.33
CA LEU A 109 19.61 -4.65 -6.15
C LEU A 109 20.47 -3.43 -5.84
N ILE A 110 19.87 -2.23 -5.67
CA ILE A 110 20.62 -1.02 -5.30
C ILE A 110 21.23 -1.20 -3.91
N LYS A 111 20.49 -1.75 -2.94
CA LYS A 111 21.00 -2.05 -1.60
C LYS A 111 22.18 -3.04 -1.66
N ALA A 112 22.04 -4.14 -2.41
CA ALA A 112 23.11 -5.12 -2.57
C ALA A 112 24.38 -4.51 -3.19
N LEU A 113 24.24 -3.61 -4.18
CA LEU A 113 25.37 -2.89 -4.76
C LEU A 113 26.01 -1.90 -3.77
N ILE A 114 25.21 -1.24 -2.93
CA ILE A 114 25.73 -0.38 -1.85
C ILE A 114 26.49 -1.20 -0.81
N GLU A 115 25.97 -2.36 -0.43
CA GLU A 115 26.65 -3.29 0.48
C GLU A 115 27.99 -3.76 -0.11
N THR A 116 27.99 -4.22 -1.36
CA THR A 116 29.21 -4.60 -2.10
C THR A 116 30.22 -3.46 -2.12
N ARG A 117 29.80 -2.22 -2.40
CA ARG A 117 30.68 -1.05 -2.35
C ARG A 117 31.29 -0.85 -0.96
N ASN A 118 30.50 -1.03 0.09
CA ASN A 118 30.99 -0.88 1.48
C ASN A 118 32.01 -1.97 1.85
N GLU A 119 31.80 -3.20 1.41
CA GLU A 119 32.76 -4.31 1.58
C GLU A 119 34.07 -4.03 0.84
N LEU A 120 34.01 -3.52 -0.38
CA LEU A 120 35.19 -3.12 -1.14
C LEU A 120 35.97 -2.01 -0.43
N ARG A 121 35.28 -1.02 0.16
CA ARG A 121 35.92 0.02 0.98
C ARG A 121 36.55 -0.53 2.25
N ALA A 122 35.90 -1.45 2.93
CA ALA A 122 36.44 -2.14 4.10
C ALA A 122 37.71 -2.93 3.76
N SER A 123 37.75 -3.52 2.57
CA SER A 123 38.90 -4.25 2.02
C SER A 123 39.95 -3.34 1.38
N LYS A 124 39.83 -2.01 1.52
CA LYS A 124 40.71 -0.99 0.92
C LYS A 124 40.82 -1.03 -0.61
N GLN A 125 39.84 -1.61 -1.30
CA GLN A 125 39.76 -1.66 -2.76
C GLN A 125 39.01 -0.42 -3.29
N TRP A 126 39.61 0.74 -3.10
CA TRP A 126 38.99 2.05 -3.35
C TRP A 126 38.58 2.24 -4.81
N GLU A 127 39.43 1.82 -5.76
CA GLU A 127 39.16 1.96 -7.19
C GLU A 127 37.89 1.19 -7.62
N LEU A 128 37.67 -0.02 -7.08
CA LEU A 128 36.50 -0.81 -7.36
C LEU A 128 35.24 -0.24 -6.69
N ALA A 129 35.38 0.25 -5.47
CA ALA A 129 34.28 0.92 -4.76
C ALA A 129 33.82 2.19 -5.49
N ASP A 130 34.75 2.97 -6.04
CA ASP A 130 34.43 4.15 -6.85
C ASP A 130 33.79 3.79 -8.18
N LYS A 131 34.23 2.73 -8.85
CA LYS A 131 33.55 2.21 -10.05
C LYS A 131 32.10 1.84 -9.81
N VAL A 132 31.78 1.20 -8.67
CA VAL A 132 30.39 0.88 -8.30
C VAL A 132 29.57 2.17 -8.12
N ARG A 133 30.11 3.15 -7.43
CA ARG A 133 29.44 4.45 -7.24
C ARG A 133 29.19 5.17 -8.57
N ASP A 134 30.20 5.22 -9.43
CA ASP A 134 30.12 5.91 -10.72
C ASP A 134 29.10 5.25 -11.64
N ARG A 135 29.04 3.90 -11.67
CA ARG A 135 28.01 3.15 -12.40
C ARG A 135 26.61 3.44 -11.91
N LEU A 136 26.41 3.48 -10.58
CA LEU A 136 25.11 3.85 -10.01
C LEU A 136 24.74 5.30 -10.37
N SER A 137 25.70 6.21 -10.36
CA SER A 137 25.50 7.60 -10.76
C SER A 137 25.13 7.75 -12.25
N GLU A 138 25.74 6.96 -13.13
CA GLU A 138 25.39 6.90 -14.57
C GLU A 138 23.94 6.42 -14.78
N LEU A 139 23.46 5.52 -13.93
CA LEU A 139 22.07 5.04 -13.92
C LEU A 139 21.09 6.02 -13.22
N GLY A 140 21.57 7.18 -12.80
CA GLY A 140 20.75 8.20 -12.13
C GLY A 140 20.51 7.94 -10.63
N ILE A 141 21.32 7.07 -10.00
CA ILE A 141 21.25 6.76 -8.58
C ILE A 141 22.37 7.48 -7.85
N ILE A 142 22.02 8.38 -6.92
CA ILE A 142 22.96 9.15 -6.11
C ILE A 142 23.05 8.52 -4.73
N ILE A 143 24.27 8.14 -4.31
CA ILE A 143 24.55 7.61 -2.98
C ILE A 143 24.97 8.75 -2.07
N GLU A 144 24.34 8.84 -0.89
CA GLU A 144 24.67 9.79 0.16
C GLU A 144 25.24 9.04 1.37
N ASP A 145 26.53 9.23 1.62
CA ASP A 145 27.21 8.63 2.80
C ASP A 145 26.86 9.48 4.04
N LYS A 146 25.94 9.00 4.90
CA LYS A 146 25.64 9.59 6.21
C LYS A 146 26.36 8.82 7.30
N LYS A 147 26.68 9.50 8.43
CA LYS A 147 27.52 8.93 9.52
C LYS A 147 27.07 7.58 10.09
N GLU A 148 25.79 7.23 9.94
CA GLU A 148 25.22 5.99 10.50
C GLU A 148 24.52 5.10 9.45
N LYS A 149 24.17 5.60 8.27
CA LYS A 149 23.54 4.83 7.18
C LYS A 149 23.88 5.43 5.82
N VAL A 150 24.10 4.57 4.84
CA VAL A 150 24.16 4.98 3.44
C VAL A 150 22.73 5.11 2.92
N ALA A 151 22.37 6.29 2.43
CA ALA A 151 21.09 6.56 1.78
C ALA A 151 21.31 6.71 0.28
N TRP A 152 20.27 6.49 -0.51
CA TRP A 152 20.30 6.71 -1.94
C TRP A 152 19.02 7.41 -2.41
N ARG A 153 19.10 8.09 -3.56
CA ARG A 153 17.96 8.71 -4.23
C ARG A 153 18.12 8.64 -5.75
N LYS A 154 17.02 8.62 -6.47
CA LYS A 154 17.03 8.83 -7.94
C LYS A 154 17.26 10.31 -8.24
N LYS A 155 17.97 10.59 -9.33
CA LYS A 155 18.29 11.94 -9.82
C LYS A 155 17.06 12.60 -10.41
#